data_840883a33fae2ce2c1a69db662fda375
#
_entry.id   840883a33fae2ce2c1a69db662fda375
#
_cell.length_a   1.000
_cell.length_b   1.000
_cell.length_c   1.000
_cell.angle_alpha   90.00
_cell.angle_beta   90.00
_cell.angle_gamma   90.00
#
_symmetry.space_group_name_H-M   'P 1'
#
loop_
_entity.id
_entity.type
_entity.pdbx_description
1 polymer ?
#
loop_
_entity_poly.entity_id
_entity_poly.type
_entity_poly.pdbx_seq_one_letter_code
_entity_poly.pdbx_strand_id
1 'polypeptide(L)'
;MNKPLVNPDIGQQIRDWRPYYEAKLGFRNHWYPALFAADLAEGEVRPTKLLGESLLLRRIDGKIYCIKDQCLHRGVPLSQKIECYSKDTISCWYHGWTYQWADGKLCDILTDPSSKMIGTRALKTYPAHEAKGLVFVFLGDIEAPSLDTDLPPGFLDADRAAYGIRRLVKANWRLGAENGFDTTHIFIHKDSPFIAGRDSALPLGFASAGELQLDLREDPAAPRGVVDNMVKHYRPLFEATLGGQTVLRTRAPTGKHNTIHTISLWMPGILSVEHHPEADMVQYEFYTPHDDDHHMYYQVIEKCGVTTPQQEADFHAECAALHEPLALRGINDDDLWAREAMQEFYADDWGWLEEQLFEQDRNLLEWRRLSSRCARGIQTQALAGGSP
;
A
#
# COMPACT_ATOMS: atom_id res chain seq x y z
N MET A 1 -31.69 10.99 9.20
CA MET A 1 -31.10 12.30 8.84
C MET A 1 -31.20 12.43 7.34
N ASN A 2 -31.78 13.52 6.82
CA ASN A 2 -31.88 13.74 5.38
C ASN A 2 -30.48 13.96 4.82
N LYS A 3 -30.06 13.11 3.85
CA LYS A 3 -28.85 13.39 3.08
C LYS A 3 -29.01 14.77 2.45
N PRO A 4 -28.04 15.68 2.61
CA PRO A 4 -28.11 16.95 1.92
C PRO A 4 -28.15 16.72 0.42
N LEU A 5 -28.95 17.51 -0.27
CA LEU A 5 -29.00 17.53 -1.74
C LEU A 5 -27.59 17.79 -2.26
N VAL A 6 -27.14 16.97 -3.20
CA VAL A 6 -25.83 17.10 -3.85
C VAL A 6 -25.67 18.54 -4.33
N ASN A 7 -24.71 19.25 -3.76
CA ASN A 7 -24.38 20.61 -4.20
C ASN A 7 -23.84 20.52 -5.63
N PRO A 8 -24.38 21.23 -6.62
CA PRO A 8 -23.88 21.20 -8.00
C PRO A 8 -22.41 21.66 -8.14
N ASP A 9 -21.86 22.39 -7.15
CA ASP A 9 -20.46 22.82 -7.12
C ASP A 9 -19.47 21.69 -6.77
N ILE A 10 -19.93 20.57 -6.22
CA ILE A 10 -19.07 19.43 -5.85
C ILE A 10 -18.34 18.88 -7.08
N GLY A 11 -19.06 18.70 -8.19
CA GLY A 11 -18.47 18.22 -9.44
C GLY A 11 -17.37 19.13 -9.96
N GLN A 12 -17.38 20.41 -9.64
CA GLN A 12 -16.35 21.36 -10.04
C GLN A 12 -15.14 21.30 -9.08
N GLN A 13 -15.34 21.14 -7.78
CA GLN A 13 -14.26 21.04 -6.80
C GLN A 13 -13.38 19.82 -7.05
N ILE A 14 -13.96 18.65 -7.34
CA ILE A 14 -13.23 17.41 -7.58
C ILE A 14 -12.92 17.15 -9.05
N ARG A 15 -13.26 18.04 -9.99
CA ARG A 15 -13.18 17.80 -11.44
C ARG A 15 -11.83 17.25 -11.88
N ASP A 16 -10.76 17.80 -11.35
CA ASP A 16 -9.39 17.47 -11.77
C ASP A 16 -8.83 16.21 -11.09
N TRP A 17 -9.54 15.69 -10.06
CA TRP A 17 -9.14 14.50 -9.31
C TRP A 17 -10.33 13.59 -8.94
N ARG A 18 -11.39 13.65 -9.74
CA ARG A 18 -12.57 12.81 -9.56
C ARG A 18 -12.29 11.30 -9.54
N PRO A 19 -11.42 10.74 -10.41
CA PRO A 19 -11.04 9.34 -10.32
C PRO A 19 -10.44 8.93 -8.97
N TYR A 20 -9.62 9.79 -8.34
CA TYR A 20 -9.10 9.56 -7.01
C TYR A 20 -10.22 9.56 -5.95
N TYR A 21 -11.13 10.54 -6.02
CA TYR A 21 -12.30 10.60 -5.13
C TYR A 21 -13.14 9.32 -5.23
N GLU A 22 -13.37 8.81 -6.43
CA GLU A 22 -14.16 7.60 -6.67
C GLU A 22 -13.39 6.30 -6.33
N ALA A 23 -12.07 6.34 -6.18
CA ALA A 23 -11.22 5.17 -5.93
C ALA A 23 -11.25 4.69 -4.47
N LYS A 24 -12.41 4.66 -3.83
CA LYS A 24 -12.57 4.23 -2.43
C LYS A 24 -11.99 2.83 -2.19
N LEU A 25 -12.21 1.90 -3.12
CA LEU A 25 -11.65 0.55 -3.09
C LEU A 25 -10.29 0.43 -3.79
N GLY A 26 -9.69 1.54 -4.23
CA GLY A 26 -8.39 1.56 -4.90
C GLY A 26 -8.45 1.61 -6.41
N PHE A 27 -7.27 1.61 -7.02
CA PHE A 27 -7.07 1.62 -8.46
C PHE A 27 -6.93 0.21 -9.00
N ARG A 28 -7.73 -0.13 -10.00
CA ARG A 28 -7.67 -1.42 -10.69
C ARG A 28 -6.57 -1.42 -11.77
N ASN A 29 -6.16 -2.58 -12.20
CA ASN A 29 -5.11 -2.80 -13.20
C ASN A 29 -3.71 -2.37 -12.71
N HIS A 30 -3.43 -2.63 -11.43
CA HIS A 30 -2.15 -2.39 -10.79
C HIS A 30 -1.71 -3.60 -9.97
N TRP A 31 -0.39 -3.66 -9.70
CA TRP A 31 0.22 -4.60 -8.79
C TRP A 31 0.12 -4.11 -7.34
N TYR A 32 -0.24 -5.01 -6.44
CA TYR A 32 -0.33 -4.74 -5.01
C TYR A 32 0.36 -5.83 -4.20
N PRO A 33 1.07 -5.52 -3.11
CA PRO A 33 1.56 -6.53 -2.18
C PRO A 33 0.36 -7.19 -1.49
N ALA A 34 0.36 -8.52 -1.44
CA ALA A 34 -0.72 -9.33 -0.89
C ALA A 34 -0.35 -9.95 0.45
N LEU A 35 0.93 -10.35 0.62
CA LEU A 35 1.50 -10.91 1.85
C LEU A 35 3.03 -10.92 1.77
N PHE A 36 3.71 -11.17 2.90
CA PHE A 36 5.13 -11.50 2.86
C PHE A 36 5.34 -12.92 2.35
N ALA A 37 6.38 -13.13 1.57
CA ALA A 37 6.70 -14.44 0.99
C ALA A 37 6.93 -15.52 2.08
N ALA A 38 7.45 -15.11 3.24
CA ALA A 38 7.63 -15.97 4.41
C ALA A 38 6.31 -16.48 5.01
N ASP A 39 5.20 -15.79 4.75
CA ASP A 39 3.86 -16.20 5.21
C ASP A 39 3.20 -17.24 4.29
N LEU A 40 3.87 -17.65 3.21
CA LEU A 40 3.35 -18.61 2.23
C LEU A 40 4.37 -19.71 1.97
N ALA A 41 4.39 -20.71 2.84
CA ALA A 41 5.24 -21.88 2.67
C ALA A 41 4.81 -22.74 1.48
N GLU A 42 5.71 -23.64 1.03
CA GLU A 42 5.42 -24.59 -0.04
C GLU A 42 4.18 -25.46 0.30
N GLY A 43 3.23 -25.53 -0.62
CA GLY A 43 1.98 -26.26 -0.46
C GLY A 43 0.91 -25.56 0.39
N GLU A 44 1.25 -24.46 1.07
CA GLU A 44 0.34 -23.73 1.92
C GLU A 44 -0.67 -22.90 1.11
N VAL A 45 -1.88 -22.74 1.63
CA VAL A 45 -2.94 -21.88 1.09
C VAL A 45 -3.20 -20.74 2.06
N ARG A 46 -3.14 -19.52 1.56
CA ARG A 46 -3.39 -18.30 2.35
C ARG A 46 -4.51 -17.45 1.74
N PRO A 47 -5.56 -17.14 2.50
CA PRO A 47 -6.54 -16.17 2.11
C PRO A 47 -5.97 -14.73 2.27
N THR A 48 -6.37 -13.85 1.39
CA THR A 48 -6.13 -12.42 1.49
C THR A 48 -7.29 -11.65 0.87
N LYS A 49 -7.35 -10.35 1.12
CA LYS A 49 -8.34 -9.46 0.52
C LYS A 49 -7.63 -8.22 -0.03
N LEU A 50 -7.85 -7.93 -1.29
CA LEU A 50 -7.30 -6.78 -2.00
C LEU A 50 -8.42 -6.07 -2.76
N LEU A 51 -8.50 -4.75 -2.64
CA LEU A 51 -9.51 -3.95 -3.33
C LEU A 51 -10.95 -4.46 -3.13
N GLY A 52 -11.27 -5.00 -1.97
CA GLY A 52 -12.56 -5.62 -1.68
C GLY A 52 -12.75 -7.03 -2.26
N GLU A 53 -11.82 -7.55 -3.06
CA GLU A 53 -11.88 -8.91 -3.61
C GLU A 53 -11.18 -9.91 -2.67
N SER A 54 -11.88 -10.99 -2.32
CA SER A 54 -11.31 -12.12 -1.55
C SER A 54 -10.55 -13.05 -2.49
N LEU A 55 -9.31 -13.35 -2.13
CA LEU A 55 -8.36 -14.12 -2.93
C LEU A 55 -7.76 -15.27 -2.12
N LEU A 56 -7.35 -16.32 -2.82
CA LEU A 56 -6.54 -17.40 -2.28
C LEU A 56 -5.21 -17.47 -3.01
N LEU A 57 -4.13 -17.53 -2.24
CA LEU A 57 -2.78 -17.77 -2.76
C LEU A 57 -2.30 -19.16 -2.35
N ARG A 58 -1.54 -19.80 -3.22
CA ARG A 58 -0.86 -21.06 -2.95
C ARG A 58 0.51 -21.08 -3.61
N ARG A 59 1.51 -21.64 -2.90
CA ARG A 59 2.82 -21.96 -3.48
C ARG A 59 2.85 -23.41 -3.89
N ILE A 60 3.22 -23.70 -5.14
CA ILE A 60 3.34 -25.04 -5.70
C ILE A 60 4.62 -25.09 -6.54
N ASP A 61 5.57 -25.97 -6.17
CA ASP A 61 6.85 -26.13 -6.83
C ASP A 61 7.58 -24.77 -7.01
N GLY A 62 7.57 -23.93 -5.96
CA GLY A 62 8.15 -22.62 -5.92
C GLY A 62 7.37 -21.51 -6.66
N LYS A 63 6.33 -21.86 -7.43
CA LYS A 63 5.50 -20.90 -8.14
C LYS A 63 4.26 -20.51 -7.33
N ILE A 64 3.89 -19.24 -7.38
CA ILE A 64 2.72 -18.71 -6.68
C ILE A 64 1.53 -18.64 -7.64
N TYR A 65 0.41 -19.15 -7.19
CA TYR A 65 -0.87 -19.09 -7.86
C TYR A 65 -1.85 -18.28 -7.02
N CYS A 66 -2.69 -17.50 -7.69
CA CYS A 66 -3.74 -16.70 -7.06
C CYS A 66 -5.07 -16.89 -7.79
N ILE A 67 -6.10 -17.25 -7.04
CA ILE A 67 -7.46 -17.43 -7.55
C ILE A 67 -8.46 -16.64 -6.72
N LYS A 68 -9.63 -16.36 -7.29
CA LYS A 68 -10.74 -15.78 -6.53
C LYS A 68 -11.23 -16.76 -5.47
N ASP A 69 -11.40 -16.28 -4.24
CA ASP A 69 -11.91 -17.06 -3.11
C ASP A 69 -13.44 -17.12 -3.13
N GLN A 70 -13.99 -17.76 -4.16
CA GLN A 70 -15.44 -17.89 -4.32
C GLN A 70 -15.80 -19.09 -5.20
N CYS A 71 -16.48 -20.09 -4.65
CA CYS A 71 -16.97 -21.22 -5.43
C CYS A 71 -18.05 -20.80 -6.44
N LEU A 72 -17.90 -21.18 -7.70
CA LEU A 72 -18.84 -20.82 -8.78
C LEU A 72 -20.25 -21.41 -8.61
N HIS A 73 -20.40 -22.46 -7.80
CA HIS A 73 -21.70 -23.11 -7.61
C HIS A 73 -22.68 -22.21 -6.85
N ARG A 74 -22.32 -21.76 -5.63
CA ARG A 74 -23.20 -20.99 -4.74
C ARG A 74 -22.49 -19.85 -4.01
N GLY A 75 -21.33 -19.42 -4.49
CA GLY A 75 -20.64 -18.25 -3.99
C GLY A 75 -19.97 -18.39 -2.61
N VAL A 76 -19.92 -19.58 -2.03
CA VAL A 76 -19.27 -19.78 -0.73
C VAL A 76 -17.76 -19.58 -0.86
N PRO A 77 -17.09 -18.98 0.15
CA PRO A 77 -15.64 -18.88 0.15
C PRO A 77 -14.99 -20.27 0.29
N LEU A 78 -14.00 -20.54 -0.55
CA LEU A 78 -13.21 -21.78 -0.48
C LEU A 78 -12.34 -21.80 0.78
N SER A 79 -11.92 -20.61 1.24
CA SER A 79 -11.12 -20.40 2.47
C SER A 79 -11.84 -20.79 3.75
N GLN A 80 -13.17 -20.88 3.75
CA GLN A 80 -13.95 -21.27 4.93
C GLN A 80 -13.51 -22.65 5.47
N LYS A 81 -13.15 -23.56 4.56
CA LYS A 81 -12.52 -24.84 4.86
C LYS A 81 -11.68 -25.26 3.67
N ILE A 82 -10.36 -25.19 3.82
CA ILE A 82 -9.42 -25.49 2.75
C ILE A 82 -9.33 -27.00 2.57
N GLU A 83 -9.69 -27.47 1.39
CA GLU A 83 -9.64 -28.88 1.00
C GLU A 83 -8.83 -29.05 -0.29
N CYS A 84 -7.62 -29.58 -0.18
CA CYS A 84 -6.72 -29.85 -1.28
C CYS A 84 -6.38 -31.33 -1.33
N TYR A 85 -7.08 -32.10 -2.16
CA TYR A 85 -6.85 -33.54 -2.31
C TYR A 85 -5.70 -33.87 -3.26
N SER A 86 -5.24 -32.88 -4.02
CA SER A 86 -4.00 -32.94 -4.80
C SER A 86 -3.21 -31.65 -4.64
N LYS A 87 -1.92 -31.66 -5.07
CA LYS A 87 -1.11 -30.45 -5.01
C LYS A 87 -1.62 -29.36 -5.96
N ASP A 88 -2.26 -29.73 -7.07
CA ASP A 88 -2.62 -28.83 -8.17
C ASP A 88 -4.07 -28.34 -8.11
N THR A 89 -4.86 -28.80 -7.12
CA THR A 89 -6.29 -28.50 -7.05
C THR A 89 -6.74 -28.02 -5.68
N ILE A 90 -7.87 -27.30 -5.67
CA ILE A 90 -8.66 -27.00 -4.48
C ILE A 90 -10.10 -27.42 -4.69
N SER A 91 -10.70 -28.08 -3.70
CA SER A 91 -12.08 -28.54 -3.75
C SER A 91 -12.95 -27.71 -2.81
N CYS A 92 -14.13 -27.34 -3.29
CA CYS A 92 -15.12 -26.67 -2.46
C CYS A 92 -15.63 -27.63 -1.40
N TRP A 93 -15.50 -27.27 -0.15
CA TRP A 93 -15.91 -28.04 1.02
C TRP A 93 -17.41 -28.34 1.07
N TYR A 94 -18.23 -27.58 0.28
CA TYR A 94 -19.68 -27.70 0.34
C TYR A 94 -20.20 -28.83 -0.58
N HIS A 95 -19.84 -28.85 -1.88
CA HIS A 95 -20.34 -29.83 -2.84
C HIS A 95 -19.23 -30.49 -3.69
N GLY A 96 -17.96 -30.36 -3.30
CA GLY A 96 -16.84 -31.01 -3.98
C GLY A 96 -16.52 -30.49 -5.39
N TRP A 97 -16.94 -29.27 -5.72
CA TRP A 97 -16.48 -28.62 -6.94
C TRP A 97 -14.98 -28.34 -6.84
N THR A 98 -14.22 -28.91 -7.78
CA THR A 98 -12.77 -28.96 -7.71
C THR A 98 -12.16 -28.13 -8.86
N TYR A 99 -11.26 -27.20 -8.49
CA TYR A 99 -10.65 -26.23 -9.40
C TYR A 99 -9.13 -26.41 -9.44
N GLN A 100 -8.55 -26.23 -10.64
CA GLN A 100 -7.10 -26.18 -10.80
C GLN A 100 -6.56 -24.82 -10.34
N TRP A 101 -5.41 -24.82 -9.68
CA TRP A 101 -4.73 -23.57 -9.28
C TRP A 101 -4.18 -22.81 -10.48
N ALA A 102 -3.72 -23.51 -11.52
CA ALA A 102 -3.01 -22.92 -12.64
C ALA A 102 -3.87 -21.98 -13.50
N ASP A 103 -5.13 -22.36 -13.74
CA ASP A 103 -6.03 -21.66 -14.66
C ASP A 103 -7.46 -21.49 -14.13
N GLY A 104 -7.67 -21.86 -12.87
CA GLY A 104 -9.00 -21.80 -12.22
C GLY A 104 -10.03 -22.80 -12.74
N LYS A 105 -9.68 -23.66 -13.71
CA LYS A 105 -10.63 -24.51 -14.41
C LYS A 105 -11.32 -25.49 -13.46
N LEU A 106 -12.66 -25.60 -13.57
CA LEU A 106 -13.43 -26.63 -12.90
C LEU A 106 -13.06 -27.99 -13.53
N CYS A 107 -12.23 -28.77 -12.86
CA CYS A 107 -11.68 -30.02 -13.38
C CYS A 107 -12.40 -31.27 -12.88
N ASP A 108 -13.16 -31.14 -11.79
CA ASP A 108 -13.95 -32.25 -11.25
C ASP A 108 -15.11 -31.75 -10.39
N ILE A 109 -16.12 -32.59 -10.19
CA ILE A 109 -17.17 -32.41 -9.19
C ILE A 109 -17.27 -33.73 -8.44
N LEU A 110 -16.66 -33.81 -7.25
CA LEU A 110 -16.54 -35.11 -6.50
C LEU A 110 -17.86 -35.76 -6.21
N THR A 111 -18.95 -35.01 -6.13
CA THR A 111 -20.32 -35.55 -5.90
C THR A 111 -21.06 -35.84 -7.20
N ASP A 112 -20.56 -35.45 -8.37
CA ASP A 112 -21.10 -35.75 -9.70
C ASP A 112 -19.99 -35.75 -10.77
N PRO A 113 -19.13 -36.81 -10.80
CA PRO A 113 -18.00 -36.88 -11.72
C PRO A 113 -18.39 -36.95 -13.21
N SER A 114 -19.67 -37.21 -13.51
CA SER A 114 -20.20 -37.23 -14.88
C SER A 114 -20.80 -35.91 -15.34
N SER A 115 -20.72 -34.87 -14.50
CA SER A 115 -21.33 -33.58 -14.79
C SER A 115 -20.80 -32.92 -16.08
N LYS A 116 -21.70 -32.48 -16.93
CA LYS A 116 -21.36 -31.75 -18.17
C LYS A 116 -20.77 -30.36 -17.89
N MET A 117 -20.79 -29.90 -16.66
CA MET A 117 -20.18 -28.62 -16.26
C MET A 117 -18.67 -28.69 -16.14
N ILE A 118 -18.11 -29.86 -15.91
CA ILE A 118 -16.66 -30.08 -15.83
C ILE A 118 -15.99 -29.58 -17.11
N GLY A 119 -14.95 -28.80 -16.98
CA GLY A 119 -14.20 -28.19 -18.07
C GLY A 119 -14.87 -26.97 -18.75
N THR A 120 -16.12 -26.60 -18.38
CA THR A 120 -16.85 -25.49 -19.02
C THR A 120 -16.81 -24.19 -18.22
N ARG A 121 -16.27 -24.18 -17.01
CA ARG A 121 -16.20 -23.04 -16.10
C ARG A 121 -14.80 -22.91 -15.51
N ALA A 122 -14.43 -21.68 -15.16
CA ALA A 122 -13.18 -21.42 -14.46
C ALA A 122 -13.36 -20.30 -13.42
N LEU A 123 -12.69 -20.43 -12.28
CA LEU A 123 -12.50 -19.34 -11.35
C LEU A 123 -11.62 -18.26 -11.99
N LYS A 124 -11.80 -17.02 -11.63
CA LYS A 124 -10.87 -15.96 -11.99
C LYS A 124 -9.52 -16.24 -11.33
N THR A 125 -8.46 -16.17 -12.12
CA THR A 125 -7.07 -16.22 -11.68
C THR A 125 -6.45 -14.84 -11.77
N TYR A 126 -5.40 -14.63 -10.97
CA TYR A 126 -4.69 -13.34 -10.95
C TYR A 126 -3.19 -13.60 -11.08
N PRO A 127 -2.47 -12.84 -11.93
CA PRO A 127 -1.02 -12.91 -11.97
C PRO A 127 -0.44 -12.62 -10.58
N ALA A 128 0.54 -13.44 -10.15
CA ALA A 128 1.23 -13.26 -8.89
C ALA A 128 2.74 -13.36 -9.13
N HIS A 129 3.51 -12.53 -8.42
CA HIS A 129 4.95 -12.46 -8.53
C HIS A 129 5.59 -12.24 -7.17
N GLU A 130 6.73 -12.89 -6.90
CA GLU A 130 7.50 -12.68 -5.68
C GLU A 130 8.71 -11.78 -5.96
N ALA A 131 8.87 -10.73 -5.18
CA ALA A 131 10.02 -9.85 -5.23
C ALA A 131 10.28 -9.22 -3.85
N LYS A 132 11.55 -9.07 -3.48
CA LYS A 132 11.96 -8.40 -2.22
C LYS A 132 11.24 -8.91 -0.97
N GLY A 133 10.98 -10.23 -0.91
CA GLY A 133 10.30 -10.85 0.22
C GLY A 133 8.79 -10.58 0.28
N LEU A 134 8.20 -9.94 -0.73
CA LEU A 134 6.78 -9.70 -0.88
C LEU A 134 6.19 -10.53 -2.01
N VAL A 135 4.96 -10.96 -1.85
CA VAL A 135 4.13 -11.52 -2.93
C VAL A 135 3.21 -10.43 -3.44
N PHE A 136 3.38 -10.06 -4.70
CA PHE A 136 2.53 -9.12 -5.41
C PHE A 136 1.47 -9.86 -6.23
N VAL A 137 0.28 -9.27 -6.28
CA VAL A 137 -0.83 -9.75 -7.12
C VAL A 137 -1.30 -8.61 -8.02
N PHE A 138 -1.47 -8.90 -9.31
CA PHE A 138 -2.06 -7.96 -10.24
C PHE A 138 -3.58 -8.07 -10.21
N LEU A 139 -4.23 -7.02 -9.72
CA LEU A 139 -5.68 -6.93 -9.72
C LEU A 139 -6.17 -6.16 -10.95
N GLY A 140 -6.50 -6.89 -12.00
CA GLY A 140 -6.86 -6.26 -13.27
C GLY A 140 -7.73 -7.09 -14.19
N ASP A 141 -8.11 -6.45 -15.31
CA ASP A 141 -8.89 -7.03 -16.41
C ASP A 141 -8.16 -6.87 -17.75
N ILE A 142 -6.96 -6.27 -17.72
CA ILE A 142 -6.02 -6.16 -18.83
C ILE A 142 -4.85 -7.12 -18.62
N GLU A 143 -4.03 -7.30 -19.64
CA GLU A 143 -2.76 -7.99 -19.48
C GLU A 143 -1.89 -7.29 -18.44
N ALA A 144 -1.33 -8.06 -17.51
CA ALA A 144 -0.49 -7.51 -16.45
C ALA A 144 0.80 -6.94 -17.05
N PRO A 145 1.10 -5.65 -16.84
CA PRO A 145 2.41 -5.13 -17.20
C PRO A 145 3.49 -5.72 -16.29
N SER A 146 4.74 -5.49 -16.63
CA SER A 146 5.86 -5.85 -15.77
C SER A 146 5.70 -5.21 -14.38
N LEU A 147 6.10 -5.92 -13.32
CA LEU A 147 5.93 -5.51 -11.92
C LEU A 147 6.57 -4.13 -11.63
N ASP A 148 7.73 -3.85 -12.24
CA ASP A 148 8.46 -2.59 -12.07
C ASP A 148 7.68 -1.36 -12.52
N THR A 149 6.67 -1.51 -13.37
CA THR A 149 5.76 -0.44 -13.79
C THR A 149 5.02 0.21 -12.62
N ASP A 150 4.75 -0.54 -11.58
CA ASP A 150 3.98 -0.10 -10.40
C ASP A 150 4.82 -0.03 -9.11
N LEU A 151 6.13 0.00 -9.23
CA LEU A 151 7.02 0.12 -8.09
C LEU A 151 7.88 1.40 -8.19
N PRO A 152 8.24 2.02 -7.05
CA PRO A 152 9.15 3.15 -7.05
C PRO A 152 10.49 2.78 -7.69
N PRO A 153 11.15 3.72 -8.38
CA PRO A 153 12.49 3.48 -8.92
C PRO A 153 13.45 2.99 -7.84
N GLY A 154 14.23 1.97 -8.16
CA GLY A 154 15.23 1.40 -7.27
C GLY A 154 14.72 0.34 -6.31
N PHE A 155 13.40 0.14 -6.13
CA PHE A 155 12.86 -0.89 -5.24
C PHE A 155 13.32 -2.32 -5.63
N LEU A 156 13.48 -2.61 -6.91
CA LEU A 156 13.92 -3.92 -7.38
C LEU A 156 15.44 -4.05 -7.56
N ASP A 157 16.24 -3.05 -7.17
CA ASP A 157 17.68 -3.07 -7.33
C ASP A 157 18.30 -4.29 -6.62
N ALA A 158 19.17 -5.01 -7.33
CA ALA A 158 19.69 -6.30 -6.86
C ALA A 158 20.64 -6.18 -5.65
N ASP A 159 21.23 -5.01 -5.46
CA ASP A 159 22.16 -4.71 -4.35
C ASP A 159 21.47 -4.16 -3.10
N ARG A 160 20.15 -4.36 -2.98
CA ARG A 160 19.37 -3.94 -1.82
C ARG A 160 18.73 -5.13 -1.13
N ALA A 161 18.86 -5.20 0.18
CA ALA A 161 18.12 -6.12 1.02
C ALA A 161 16.90 -5.42 1.62
N ALA A 162 15.80 -6.16 1.79
CA ALA A 162 14.54 -5.66 2.29
C ALA A 162 14.16 -6.33 3.61
N TYR A 163 13.67 -5.54 4.58
CA TYR A 163 13.05 -5.99 5.82
C TYR A 163 11.74 -5.25 6.02
N GLY A 164 10.70 -5.92 6.49
CA GLY A 164 9.43 -5.24 6.66
C GLY A 164 8.44 -5.92 7.59
N ILE A 165 7.41 -5.15 7.93
CA ILE A 165 6.23 -5.58 8.71
C ILE A 165 4.95 -5.18 7.99
N ARG A 166 3.83 -5.78 8.38
CA ARG A 166 2.51 -5.35 7.90
C ARG A 166 1.52 -5.20 9.03
N ARG A 167 0.57 -4.29 8.86
CA ARG A 167 -0.51 -4.04 9.81
C ARG A 167 -1.82 -3.74 9.08
N LEU A 168 -2.94 -4.27 9.57
CA LEU A 168 -4.25 -3.85 9.10
C LEU A 168 -4.63 -2.56 9.84
N VAL A 169 -4.88 -1.50 9.08
CA VAL A 169 -5.22 -0.16 9.59
C VAL A 169 -6.70 0.11 9.32
N LYS A 170 -7.42 0.59 10.33
CA LYS A 170 -8.86 0.92 10.24
C LYS A 170 -9.06 2.32 9.64
N ALA A 171 -8.54 2.48 8.45
CA ALA A 171 -8.67 3.70 7.68
C ALA A 171 -8.60 3.38 6.18
N ASN A 172 -9.31 4.14 5.36
CA ASN A 172 -9.24 4.03 3.91
C ASN A 172 -7.80 4.27 3.43
N TRP A 173 -7.38 3.56 2.39
CA TRP A 173 -6.02 3.62 1.84
C TRP A 173 -5.59 5.04 1.42
N ARG A 174 -6.54 5.89 0.95
CA ARG A 174 -6.28 7.28 0.57
C ARG A 174 -5.77 8.11 1.75
N LEU A 175 -6.34 7.89 2.94
CA LEU A 175 -5.89 8.55 4.17
C LEU A 175 -4.47 8.13 4.56
N GLY A 176 -4.12 6.86 4.33
CA GLY A 176 -2.75 6.38 4.52
C GLY A 176 -1.77 7.07 3.57
N ALA A 177 -2.08 7.05 2.27
CA ALA A 177 -1.22 7.62 1.24
C ALA A 177 -1.01 9.14 1.43
N GLU A 178 -2.06 9.87 1.77
CA GLU A 178 -1.97 11.31 1.99
C GLU A 178 -1.26 11.66 3.30
N ASN A 179 -1.55 10.95 4.40
CA ASN A 179 -0.83 11.18 5.65
C ASN A 179 0.68 10.98 5.48
N GLY A 180 1.12 9.89 4.85
CA GLY A 180 2.55 9.67 4.61
C GLY A 180 3.21 10.71 3.71
N PHE A 181 2.46 11.28 2.77
CA PHE A 181 2.99 12.30 1.85
C PHE A 181 2.80 13.74 2.32
N ASP A 182 2.02 13.96 3.39
CA ASP A 182 1.88 15.27 4.04
C ASP A 182 3.20 15.69 4.69
N THR A 183 3.78 16.82 4.27
CA THR A 183 5.04 17.32 4.82
C THR A 183 4.91 17.92 6.21
N THR A 184 3.70 18.25 6.64
CA THR A 184 3.44 18.93 7.93
C THR A 184 2.99 17.98 9.03
N HIS A 185 2.52 16.76 8.68
CA HIS A 185 2.11 15.77 9.67
C HIS A 185 3.23 15.38 10.64
N ILE A 186 4.49 15.55 10.24
CA ILE A 186 5.66 15.22 11.05
C ILE A 186 5.64 15.85 12.45
N PHE A 187 4.82 16.88 12.65
CA PHE A 187 4.58 17.47 13.97
C PHE A 187 4.07 16.45 15.01
N ILE A 188 3.32 15.41 14.60
CA ILE A 188 2.82 14.39 15.52
C ILE A 188 3.95 13.59 16.15
N HIS A 189 5.08 13.44 15.46
CA HIS A 189 6.22 12.63 15.89
C HIS A 189 7.15 13.31 16.89
N LYS A 190 6.86 14.54 17.30
CA LYS A 190 7.70 15.34 18.21
C LYS A 190 8.10 14.63 19.50
N ASP A 191 7.25 13.74 19.99
CA ASP A 191 7.44 12.99 21.24
C ASP A 191 7.75 11.50 20.99
N SER A 192 7.97 11.09 19.74
CA SER A 192 8.18 9.68 19.40
C SER A 192 9.48 9.12 19.99
N PRO A 193 9.53 7.81 20.30
CA PRO A 193 10.74 7.14 20.74
C PRO A 193 11.93 7.27 19.76
N PHE A 194 11.64 7.41 18.47
CA PHE A 194 12.63 7.65 17.44
C PHE A 194 13.39 8.96 17.67
N ILE A 195 12.69 10.04 18.01
CA ILE A 195 13.30 11.33 18.33
C ILE A 195 14.04 11.27 19.67
N ALA A 196 13.40 10.71 20.69
CA ALA A 196 13.97 10.66 22.03
C ALA A 196 15.17 9.71 22.15
N GLY A 197 15.16 8.61 21.40
CA GLY A 197 16.16 7.54 21.47
C GLY A 197 17.39 7.72 20.57
N ARG A 198 17.37 8.70 19.65
CA ARG A 198 18.44 8.93 18.68
C ARG A 198 19.03 10.33 18.80
N ASP A 199 20.28 10.49 18.34
CA ASP A 199 20.91 11.79 18.22
C ASP A 199 20.47 12.51 16.94
N SER A 200 19.20 12.40 16.63
CA SER A 200 18.52 13.02 15.48
C SER A 200 17.38 13.90 15.99
N ALA A 201 17.07 14.94 15.24
CA ALA A 201 15.89 15.75 15.46
C ALA A 201 15.05 15.71 14.20
N LEU A 202 13.75 15.49 14.36
CA LEU A 202 12.79 15.80 13.31
C LEU A 202 12.42 17.28 13.40
N PRO A 203 12.32 18.01 12.30
CA PRO A 203 11.76 19.36 12.29
C PRO A 203 10.28 19.30 12.67
N LEU A 204 9.77 20.39 13.24
CA LEU A 204 8.33 20.51 13.59
C LEU A 204 7.43 20.69 12.39
N GLY A 205 7.98 20.93 11.23
CA GLY A 205 7.27 21.02 9.96
C GLY A 205 8.26 21.26 8.84
N PHE A 206 7.90 20.79 7.66
CA PHE A 206 8.59 21.10 6.42
C PHE A 206 7.73 22.06 5.64
N ALA A 207 8.30 23.15 5.14
CA ALA A 207 7.66 23.89 4.07
C ALA A 207 7.70 23.00 2.82
N SER A 208 6.57 22.78 2.15
CA SER A 208 6.58 22.22 0.80
C SER A 208 7.52 23.04 -0.06
N ALA A 209 8.39 22.38 -0.78
CA ALA A 209 9.51 23.02 -1.46
C ALA A 209 9.11 23.93 -2.63
N GLY A 210 7.89 24.06 -2.95
CA GLY A 210 7.42 24.88 -4.08
C GLY A 210 7.75 24.34 -5.48
N GLU A 211 8.66 23.37 -5.60
CA GLU A 211 9.00 22.69 -6.84
C GLU A 211 8.73 21.19 -6.70
N LEU A 212 7.46 20.80 -6.89
CA LEU A 212 7.09 19.42 -7.02
C LEU A 212 7.52 18.89 -8.39
N GLN A 213 8.19 17.75 -8.41
CA GLN A 213 8.51 17.05 -9.64
C GLN A 213 7.44 16.00 -9.89
N LEU A 214 6.74 16.14 -11.01
CA LEU A 214 5.89 15.07 -11.53
C LEU A 214 6.76 14.17 -12.40
N ASP A 215 7.01 12.94 -11.96
CA ASP A 215 7.68 11.96 -12.83
C ASP A 215 6.67 11.39 -13.84
N LEU A 216 6.35 12.21 -14.83
CA LEU A 216 5.55 11.86 -16.00
C LEU A 216 6.52 11.48 -17.11
N ARG A 217 7.20 10.36 -16.97
CA ARG A 217 8.04 9.86 -18.08
C ARG A 217 7.16 9.60 -19.28
N GLU A 218 7.71 9.86 -20.49
CA GLU A 218 7.00 9.60 -21.75
C GLU A 218 6.74 8.10 -21.94
N ASP A 219 7.62 7.24 -21.39
CA ASP A 219 7.45 5.79 -21.41
C ASP A 219 6.23 5.39 -20.56
N PRO A 220 5.16 4.83 -21.16
CA PRO A 220 3.99 4.37 -20.44
C PRO A 220 4.27 3.20 -19.49
N ALA A 221 5.39 2.47 -19.67
CA ALA A 221 5.82 1.40 -18.79
C ALA A 221 6.63 1.88 -17.58
N ALA A 222 6.98 3.18 -17.50
CA ALA A 222 7.71 3.71 -16.36
C ALA A 222 6.79 3.98 -15.16
N PRO A 223 7.31 3.87 -13.91
CA PRO A 223 6.58 4.24 -12.72
C PRO A 223 6.08 5.68 -12.76
N ARG A 224 4.95 5.96 -12.14
CA ARG A 224 4.32 7.28 -12.06
C ARG A 224 4.21 7.75 -10.62
N GLY A 225 4.72 8.92 -10.31
CA GLY A 225 4.70 9.46 -8.96
C GLY A 225 4.88 10.97 -8.89
N VAL A 226 4.64 11.51 -7.69
CA VAL A 226 4.95 12.88 -7.30
C VAL A 226 6.12 12.85 -6.36
N VAL A 227 7.15 13.63 -6.63
CA VAL A 227 8.37 13.73 -5.83
C VAL A 227 8.45 15.11 -5.19
N ASP A 228 8.60 15.16 -3.87
CA ASP A 228 8.85 16.39 -3.12
C ASP A 228 10.29 16.40 -2.61
N ASN A 229 11.12 17.28 -3.21
CA ASN A 229 12.51 17.53 -2.81
C ASN A 229 12.56 18.55 -1.68
N MET A 230 12.33 18.14 -0.46
CA MET A 230 12.27 19.01 0.72
C MET A 230 13.59 19.73 1.01
N VAL A 231 14.73 19.19 0.55
CA VAL A 231 16.08 19.73 0.83
C VAL A 231 16.32 21.13 0.27
N LYS A 232 15.78 21.44 -0.90
CA LYS A 232 16.06 22.72 -1.56
C LYS A 232 15.52 23.93 -0.80
N HIS A 233 14.47 23.74 -0.01
CA HIS A 233 13.78 24.83 0.68
C HIS A 233 13.55 24.55 2.16
N TYR A 234 14.29 23.60 2.69
CA TYR A 234 14.17 23.11 4.05
C TYR A 234 14.48 24.21 5.06
N ARG A 235 13.49 24.57 5.87
CA ARG A 235 13.61 25.43 7.05
C ARG A 235 13.05 24.70 8.24
N PRO A 236 13.85 23.84 8.89
CA PRO A 236 13.35 23.07 10.02
C PRO A 236 12.97 24.01 11.17
N LEU A 237 11.75 23.81 11.68
CA LEU A 237 11.30 24.45 12.90
C LEU A 237 11.57 23.50 14.06
N PHE A 238 12.55 23.83 14.88
CA PHE A 238 12.85 23.07 16.10
C PHE A 238 12.24 23.68 17.35
N GLU A 239 11.68 24.87 17.23
CA GLU A 239 11.09 25.62 18.32
C GLU A 239 9.82 26.32 17.85
N ALA A 240 8.74 26.16 18.60
CA ALA A 240 7.49 26.88 18.38
C ALA A 240 7.25 27.86 19.52
N THR A 241 6.83 29.09 19.19
CA THR A 241 6.48 30.13 20.14
C THR A 241 5.02 30.54 20.00
N LEU A 242 4.37 30.79 21.13
CA LEU A 242 3.03 31.34 21.18
C LEU A 242 3.02 32.54 22.13
N GLY A 243 2.53 33.69 21.68
CA GLY A 243 2.52 34.92 22.49
C GLY A 243 3.90 35.36 22.99
N GLY A 244 4.98 35.09 22.23
CA GLY A 244 6.34 35.39 22.62
C GLY A 244 7.00 34.40 23.60
N GLN A 245 6.30 33.34 23.98
CA GLN A 245 6.83 32.30 24.84
C GLN A 245 7.11 31.03 24.04
N THR A 246 8.26 30.40 24.29
CA THR A 246 8.56 29.09 23.71
C THR A 246 7.65 28.04 24.35
N VAL A 247 6.75 27.47 23.54
CA VAL A 247 5.77 26.45 23.99
C VAL A 247 6.20 25.03 23.63
N LEU A 248 7.10 24.90 22.67
CA LEU A 248 7.63 23.63 22.25
C LEU A 248 9.06 23.78 21.74
N ARG A 249 9.92 22.88 22.16
CA ARG A 249 11.28 22.77 21.64
C ARG A 249 11.59 21.30 21.39
N THR A 250 11.91 20.94 20.16
CA THR A 250 12.49 19.64 19.84
C THR A 250 13.98 19.68 20.04
N ARG A 251 14.61 18.52 20.08
CA ARG A 251 16.06 18.42 20.15
C ARG A 251 16.68 19.06 18.92
N ALA A 252 17.63 19.98 19.09
CA ALA A 252 18.35 20.57 17.98
C ALA A 252 19.16 19.52 17.22
N PRO A 253 19.25 19.60 15.88
CA PRO A 253 20.10 18.70 15.12
C PRO A 253 21.55 18.86 15.54
N THR A 254 22.22 17.75 15.83
CA THR A 254 23.64 17.72 16.17
C THR A 254 24.53 17.73 14.93
N GLY A 255 23.96 17.85 13.75
CA GLY A 255 24.64 17.86 12.45
C GLY A 255 24.96 16.45 11.92
N LYS A 256 24.58 15.39 12.64
CA LYS A 256 24.89 14.01 12.22
C LYS A 256 23.79 13.32 11.43
N HIS A 257 22.54 13.73 11.60
CA HIS A 257 21.40 13.01 11.01
C HIS A 257 20.27 13.96 10.59
N ASN A 258 20.39 14.56 9.42
CA ASN A 258 19.23 15.01 8.67
C ASN A 258 18.74 13.83 7.83
N THR A 259 17.66 13.22 8.24
CA THR A 259 17.29 11.89 7.75
C THR A 259 16.22 11.90 6.67
N ILE A 260 15.50 12.98 6.45
CA ILE A 260 14.46 13.02 5.41
C ILE A 260 14.79 14.13 4.42
N HIS A 261 15.20 13.78 3.24
CA HIS A 261 15.56 14.71 2.19
C HIS A 261 14.56 14.75 1.04
N THR A 262 13.99 13.61 0.72
CA THR A 262 13.06 13.44 -0.39
C THR A 262 11.98 12.46 0.02
N ILE A 263 10.74 12.86 -0.20
CA ILE A 263 9.59 11.96 -0.13
C ILE A 263 8.95 11.89 -1.51
N SER A 264 8.39 10.76 -1.83
CA SER A 264 7.68 10.57 -3.09
C SER A 264 6.53 9.60 -2.94
N LEU A 265 5.45 9.85 -3.67
CA LEU A 265 4.27 8.98 -3.66
C LEU A 265 4.02 8.49 -5.09
N TRP A 266 4.00 7.18 -5.25
CA TRP A 266 3.96 6.46 -6.52
C TRP A 266 2.66 5.67 -6.69
N MET A 267 2.22 5.54 -7.93
CA MET A 267 1.09 4.67 -8.25
C MET A 267 1.42 3.21 -7.90
N PRO A 268 0.45 2.46 -7.35
CA PRO A 268 -0.94 2.83 -7.05
C PRO A 268 -1.19 3.36 -5.62
N GLY A 269 -0.18 3.75 -4.86
CA GLY A 269 -0.24 4.26 -3.49
C GLY A 269 0.94 3.73 -2.67
N ILE A 270 2.18 4.06 -3.11
CA ILE A 270 3.42 3.63 -2.47
C ILE A 270 4.25 4.86 -2.14
N LEU A 271 4.44 5.11 -0.85
CA LEU A 271 5.35 6.15 -0.39
C LEU A 271 6.80 5.63 -0.41
N SER A 272 7.72 6.50 -0.78
CA SER A 272 9.17 6.29 -0.63
C SER A 272 9.75 7.46 0.16
N VAL A 273 10.47 7.14 1.22
CA VAL A 273 11.19 8.09 2.07
C VAL A 273 12.67 7.78 1.97
N GLU A 274 13.40 8.63 1.25
CA GLU A 274 14.82 8.44 1.02
C GLU A 274 15.65 8.85 2.25
N HIS A 275 16.76 8.15 2.46
CA HIS A 275 17.68 8.36 3.58
C HIS A 275 17.02 8.19 4.96
N HIS A 276 16.07 7.27 5.06
CA HIS A 276 15.35 6.97 6.29
C HIS A 276 15.23 5.45 6.51
N PRO A 277 15.43 4.93 7.74
CA PRO A 277 15.86 5.63 8.97
C PRO A 277 17.35 5.98 9.02
N GLU A 278 18.17 5.49 8.08
CA GLU A 278 19.61 5.80 7.95
C GLU A 278 19.93 6.32 6.54
N ALA A 279 21.11 6.91 6.37
CA ALA A 279 21.53 7.56 5.13
C ALA A 279 21.64 6.59 3.92
N ASP A 280 21.88 5.31 4.15
CA ASP A 280 21.98 4.25 3.15
C ASP A 280 20.71 3.40 3.04
N MET A 281 19.60 3.89 3.61
CA MET A 281 18.31 3.20 3.64
C MET A 281 17.22 4.01 2.96
N VAL A 282 16.21 3.28 2.47
CA VAL A 282 14.96 3.84 1.95
C VAL A 282 13.81 3.11 2.63
N GLN A 283 12.87 3.85 3.18
CA GLN A 283 11.61 3.28 3.68
C GLN A 283 10.54 3.39 2.60
N TYR A 284 9.90 2.26 2.31
CA TYR A 284 8.73 2.18 1.45
C TYR A 284 7.50 1.83 2.27
N GLU A 285 6.40 2.48 1.95
CA GLU A 285 5.11 2.25 2.60
C GLU A 285 4.04 1.98 1.55
N PHE A 286 3.48 0.77 1.57
CA PHE A 286 2.42 0.38 0.65
C PHE A 286 1.08 0.50 1.35
N TYR A 287 0.24 1.37 0.84
CA TYR A 287 -1.13 1.57 1.33
C TYR A 287 -2.10 0.73 0.50
N THR A 288 -2.07 -0.58 0.74
CA THR A 288 -2.82 -1.54 -0.06
C THR A 288 -4.29 -1.55 0.35
N PRO A 289 -5.23 -1.16 -0.52
CA PRO A 289 -6.64 -1.17 -0.20
C PRO A 289 -7.11 -2.58 0.19
N HIS A 290 -7.70 -2.74 1.38
CA HIS A 290 -8.30 -3.99 1.84
C HIS A 290 -9.79 -4.00 1.52
N ASP A 291 -10.50 -3.00 2.00
CA ASP A 291 -11.90 -2.68 1.69
C ASP A 291 -12.13 -1.16 1.76
N ASP A 292 -13.35 -0.70 1.87
CA ASP A 292 -13.69 0.72 1.80
C ASP A 292 -13.31 1.55 3.03
N ASP A 293 -12.99 0.90 4.17
CA ASP A 293 -12.60 1.56 5.41
C ASP A 293 -11.35 0.96 6.08
N HIS A 294 -10.64 0.03 5.39
CA HIS A 294 -9.38 -0.54 5.86
C HIS A 294 -8.34 -0.59 4.73
N HIS A 295 -7.07 -0.46 5.11
CA HIS A 295 -5.96 -0.82 4.24
C HIS A 295 -4.94 -1.72 4.95
N MET A 296 -4.31 -2.60 4.19
CA MET A 296 -3.13 -3.32 4.66
C MET A 296 -1.91 -2.42 4.44
N TYR A 297 -1.27 -2.05 5.52
CA TYR A 297 -0.09 -1.20 5.54
C TYR A 297 1.16 -2.06 5.59
N TYR A 298 1.89 -2.16 4.47
CA TYR A 298 3.20 -2.78 4.42
C TYR A 298 4.26 -1.70 4.55
N GLN A 299 5.14 -1.87 5.52
CA GLN A 299 6.28 -1.01 5.78
C GLN A 299 7.54 -1.82 5.49
N VAL A 300 8.36 -1.34 4.57
CA VAL A 300 9.58 -2.03 4.12
C VAL A 300 10.73 -1.05 4.19
N ILE A 301 11.82 -1.42 4.87
CA ILE A 301 13.10 -0.72 4.81
C ILE A 301 14.00 -1.50 3.87
N GLU A 302 14.60 -0.81 2.90
CA GLU A 302 15.68 -1.36 2.08
C GLU A 302 17.00 -0.70 2.44
N LYS A 303 18.06 -1.50 2.56
CA LYS A 303 19.44 -1.06 2.73
C LYS A 303 20.22 -1.26 1.44
N CYS A 304 20.86 -0.19 0.97
CA CYS A 304 21.69 -0.21 -0.23
C CYS A 304 23.05 -0.87 0.03
N GLY A 305 23.65 -1.44 -1.03
CA GLY A 305 24.99 -2.04 -0.96
C GLY A 305 25.05 -3.39 -0.25
N VAL A 306 23.92 -4.08 -0.10
CA VAL A 306 23.86 -5.44 0.46
C VAL A 306 23.95 -6.45 -0.67
N THR A 307 25.10 -7.13 -0.76
CA THR A 307 25.42 -8.02 -1.89
C THR A 307 25.72 -9.46 -1.48
N THR A 308 25.78 -9.73 -0.18
CA THR A 308 26.06 -11.07 0.34
C THR A 308 24.98 -11.55 1.32
N PRO A 309 24.74 -12.87 1.44
CA PRO A 309 23.78 -13.42 2.41
C PRO A 309 24.11 -13.06 3.87
N GLN A 310 25.40 -12.89 4.20
CA GLN A 310 25.78 -12.49 5.57
C GLN A 310 25.38 -11.04 5.84
N GLN A 311 25.63 -10.11 4.90
CA GLN A 311 25.21 -8.72 5.02
C GLN A 311 23.68 -8.61 5.15
N GLU A 312 22.93 -9.44 4.40
CA GLU A 312 21.47 -9.48 4.51
C GLU A 312 21.01 -9.98 5.89
N ALA A 313 21.63 -11.04 6.41
CA ALA A 313 21.31 -11.56 7.74
C ALA A 313 21.64 -10.53 8.84
N ASP A 314 22.79 -9.84 8.75
CA ASP A 314 23.18 -8.79 9.68
C ASP A 314 22.20 -7.61 9.63
N PHE A 315 21.77 -7.20 8.41
CA PHE A 315 20.76 -6.16 8.22
C PHE A 315 19.40 -6.56 8.83
N HIS A 316 18.96 -7.79 8.62
CA HIS A 316 17.71 -8.28 9.22
C HIS A 316 17.78 -8.28 10.76
N ALA A 317 18.92 -8.67 11.34
CA ALA A 317 19.13 -8.60 12.77
C ALA A 317 19.15 -7.15 13.30
N GLU A 318 19.79 -6.23 12.58
CA GLU A 318 19.78 -4.79 12.87
C GLU A 318 18.33 -4.24 12.82
N CYS A 319 17.58 -4.57 11.78
CA CYS A 319 16.19 -4.14 11.65
C CYS A 319 15.32 -4.63 12.80
N ALA A 320 15.38 -5.90 13.14
CA ALA A 320 14.60 -6.48 14.24
C ALA A 320 14.93 -5.86 15.60
N ALA A 321 16.20 -5.55 15.84
CA ALA A 321 16.66 -5.01 17.11
C ALA A 321 16.47 -3.49 17.26
N LEU A 322 16.54 -2.73 16.15
CA LEU A 322 16.62 -1.27 16.18
C LEU A 322 15.52 -0.59 15.35
N HIS A 323 15.44 -0.91 14.05
CA HIS A 323 14.59 -0.14 13.13
C HIS A 323 13.11 -0.49 13.25
N GLU A 324 12.77 -1.75 13.50
CA GLU A 324 11.37 -2.12 13.74
C GLU A 324 10.80 -1.42 14.98
N PRO A 325 11.41 -1.51 16.19
CA PRO A 325 10.84 -0.86 17.36
C PRO A 325 10.88 0.66 17.32
N LEU A 326 11.86 1.29 16.66
CA LEU A 326 12.02 2.74 16.67
C LEU A 326 11.38 3.43 15.46
N ALA A 327 11.58 2.90 14.25
CA ALA A 327 11.07 3.49 13.02
C ALA A 327 9.72 2.90 12.63
N LEU A 328 9.64 1.59 12.30
CA LEU A 328 8.41 1.01 11.77
C LEU A 328 7.25 0.97 12.77
N ARG A 329 7.54 0.97 14.08
CA ARG A 329 6.53 1.08 15.15
C ARG A 329 6.63 2.42 15.86
N GLY A 330 7.77 2.77 16.38
CA GLY A 330 7.92 3.91 17.28
C GLY A 330 7.58 5.27 16.67
N ILE A 331 7.77 5.49 15.36
CA ILE A 331 7.34 6.70 14.65
C ILE A 331 6.00 6.46 13.93
N ASN A 332 5.87 5.35 13.20
CA ASN A 332 4.69 5.10 12.39
C ASN A 332 3.44 4.65 13.20
N ASP A 333 3.54 4.39 14.51
CA ASP A 333 2.35 4.20 15.35
C ASP A 333 1.56 5.50 15.51
N ASP A 334 2.23 6.65 15.54
CA ASP A 334 1.57 7.96 15.53
C ASP A 334 0.77 8.16 14.23
N ASP A 335 1.31 7.72 13.09
CA ASP A 335 0.64 7.76 11.79
C ASP A 335 -0.62 6.89 11.76
N LEU A 336 -0.54 5.67 12.29
CA LEU A 336 -1.70 4.79 12.37
C LEU A 336 -2.83 5.43 13.17
N TRP A 337 -2.47 5.97 14.34
CA TRP A 337 -3.42 6.67 15.20
C TRP A 337 -4.08 7.86 14.48
N ALA A 338 -3.31 8.66 13.76
CA ALA A 338 -3.83 9.79 12.99
C ALA A 338 -4.77 9.34 11.86
N ARG A 339 -4.37 8.31 11.09
CA ARG A 339 -5.18 7.75 9.99
C ARG A 339 -6.52 7.21 10.50
N GLU A 340 -6.49 6.43 11.58
CA GLU A 340 -7.71 5.89 12.19
C GLU A 340 -8.61 7.01 12.76
N ALA A 341 -8.03 8.06 13.33
CA ALA A 341 -8.78 9.21 13.83
C ALA A 341 -9.45 10.03 12.71
N MET A 342 -8.81 10.12 11.53
CA MET A 342 -9.40 10.80 10.37
C MET A 342 -10.55 10.02 9.72
N GLN A 343 -10.60 8.69 9.86
CA GLN A 343 -11.53 7.82 9.13
C GLN A 343 -13.00 8.24 9.33
N GLU A 344 -13.40 8.65 10.52
CA GLU A 344 -14.78 9.07 10.80
C GLU A 344 -15.18 10.30 9.95
N PHE A 345 -14.28 11.28 9.83
CA PHE A 345 -14.52 12.50 9.03
C PHE A 345 -14.69 12.21 7.53
N TYR A 346 -13.98 11.18 7.01
CA TYR A 346 -14.02 10.83 5.58
C TYR A 346 -14.93 9.62 5.25
N ALA A 347 -15.63 9.05 6.23
CA ALA A 347 -16.36 7.78 6.08
C ALA A 347 -17.42 7.78 4.97
N ASP A 348 -18.14 8.89 4.82
CA ASP A 348 -19.19 9.09 3.80
C ASP A 348 -18.69 9.85 2.55
N ASP A 349 -17.37 10.02 2.44
CA ASP A 349 -16.68 10.79 1.40
C ASP A 349 -16.95 12.32 1.41
N TRP A 350 -17.74 12.86 2.34
CA TRP A 350 -17.93 14.31 2.47
C TRP A 350 -16.69 15.03 2.98
N GLY A 351 -15.89 14.39 3.80
CA GLY A 351 -14.65 14.96 4.32
C GLY A 351 -13.73 15.52 3.23
N TRP A 352 -13.66 14.85 2.06
CA TRP A 352 -12.91 15.31 0.90
C TRP A 352 -13.36 16.66 0.32
N LEU A 353 -14.54 17.11 0.68
CA LEU A 353 -15.15 18.36 0.20
C LEU A 353 -15.19 19.44 1.29
N GLU A 354 -15.09 19.04 2.55
CA GLU A 354 -15.16 19.91 3.71
C GLU A 354 -13.79 20.20 4.34
N GLU A 355 -12.75 19.42 3.98
CA GLU A 355 -11.39 19.63 4.46
C GLU A 355 -10.88 21.03 4.12
N GLN A 356 -10.08 21.61 5.01
CA GLN A 356 -9.52 22.94 4.82
C GLN A 356 -8.03 22.81 4.50
N LEU A 357 -7.72 22.62 3.23
CA LEU A 357 -6.36 22.55 2.75
C LEU A 357 -5.69 23.93 2.75
N PHE A 358 -4.40 23.96 3.03
CA PHE A 358 -3.59 25.17 3.03
C PHE A 358 -2.37 25.02 2.09
N GLU A 359 -1.50 26.01 2.04
CA GLU A 359 -0.43 26.05 1.04
C GLU A 359 0.51 24.83 1.09
N GLN A 360 0.71 24.27 2.27
CA GLN A 360 1.61 23.13 2.46
C GLN A 360 1.03 21.81 1.92
N ASP A 361 -0.30 21.72 1.71
CA ASP A 361 -0.97 20.54 1.17
C ASP A 361 -0.92 20.47 -0.37
N ARG A 362 -0.12 21.30 -1.00
CA ARG A 362 0.02 21.37 -2.47
C ARG A 362 0.45 20.00 -3.05
N ASN A 363 1.34 19.29 -2.38
CA ASN A 363 1.80 17.97 -2.80
C ASN A 363 0.64 16.94 -2.82
N LEU A 364 -0.28 17.01 -1.84
CA LEU A 364 -1.46 16.14 -1.79
C LEU A 364 -2.38 16.37 -2.99
N LEU A 365 -2.62 17.64 -3.35
CA LEU A 365 -3.42 18.00 -4.52
C LEU A 365 -2.77 17.52 -5.83
N GLU A 366 -1.45 17.62 -5.94
CA GLU A 366 -0.74 17.12 -7.11
C GLU A 366 -0.78 15.58 -7.19
N TRP A 367 -0.71 14.89 -6.05
CA TRP A 367 -0.92 13.45 -5.98
C TRP A 367 -2.34 13.05 -6.45
N ARG A 368 -3.39 13.72 -5.95
CA ARG A 368 -4.78 13.46 -6.37
C ARG A 368 -4.95 13.63 -7.88
N ARG A 369 -4.35 14.66 -8.46
CA ARG A 369 -4.37 14.93 -9.91
C ARG A 369 -3.58 13.90 -10.70
N LEU A 370 -2.35 13.59 -10.27
CA LEU A 370 -1.50 12.60 -10.94
C LEU A 370 -2.16 11.22 -10.92
N SER A 371 -2.57 10.74 -9.76
CA SER A 371 -3.19 9.42 -9.62
C SER A 371 -4.48 9.31 -10.44
N SER A 372 -5.26 10.39 -10.52
CA SER A 372 -6.45 10.44 -11.37
C SER A 372 -6.15 10.35 -12.87
N ARG A 373 -5.05 10.97 -13.33
CA ARG A 373 -4.63 10.90 -14.74
C ARG A 373 -3.98 9.57 -15.09
N CYS A 374 -3.27 8.95 -14.15
CA CYS A 374 -2.45 7.76 -14.39
C CYS A 374 -3.16 6.46 -13.99
N ALA A 375 -4.36 6.53 -13.39
CA ALA A 375 -5.15 5.35 -13.05
C ALA A 375 -5.51 4.54 -14.30
N ARG A 376 -5.22 3.25 -14.26
CA ARG A 376 -5.60 2.30 -15.34
C ARG A 376 -6.99 1.70 -15.14
N GLY A 377 -7.72 2.16 -14.14
CA GLY A 377 -9.08 1.78 -13.79
C GLY A 377 -9.36 2.04 -12.32
N ILE A 378 -10.64 2.08 -11.97
CA ILE A 378 -11.12 2.27 -10.60
C ILE A 378 -11.84 1.00 -10.16
N GLN A 379 -11.53 0.53 -8.95
CA GLN A 379 -12.24 -0.58 -8.34
C GLN A 379 -13.56 -0.09 -7.76
N THR A 380 -14.65 -0.65 -8.24
CA THR A 380 -16.00 -0.38 -7.72
C THR A 380 -16.52 -1.55 -6.90
N GLN A 381 -17.51 -1.32 -6.03
CA GLN A 381 -18.15 -2.39 -5.26
C GLN A 381 -18.73 -3.51 -6.14
N ALA A 382 -19.30 -3.16 -7.27
CA ALA A 382 -19.84 -4.13 -8.23
C ALA A 382 -18.76 -5.08 -8.77
N LEU A 383 -17.55 -4.57 -9.02
CA LEU A 383 -16.41 -5.38 -9.45
C LEU A 383 -15.82 -6.19 -8.29
N ALA A 384 -15.78 -5.62 -7.08
CA ALA A 384 -15.29 -6.30 -5.88
C ALA A 384 -16.20 -7.47 -5.50
N GLY A 385 -17.51 -7.31 -5.58
CA GLY A 385 -18.50 -8.34 -5.30
C GLY A 385 -18.59 -9.46 -6.36
N GLY A 386 -18.06 -9.21 -7.54
CA GLY A 386 -17.92 -10.14 -8.65
C GLY A 386 -19.12 -11.02 -8.93
N SER A 387 -20.05 -10.53 -9.71
CA SER A 387 -20.98 -11.33 -10.55
C SER A 387 -21.21 -10.49 -11.82
N PRO A 388 -21.48 -11.07 -12.88
CA PRO A 388 -22.41 -12.13 -13.23
C PRO A 388 -21.79 -13.41 -13.76
#